data_ae2ae331868a881681550385dc3177af
#
_entry.id   ae2ae331868a881681550385dc3177af
#
_cell.length_a   1.000
_cell.length_b   1.000
_cell.length_c   1.000
_cell.angle_alpha   90.00
_cell.angle_beta   90.00
_cell.angle_gamma   90.00
#
_symmetry.space_group_name_H-M   'P 1'
#
loop_
_entity.id
_entity.type
_entity.pdbx_description
1 polymer ?
#
loop_
_entity_poly.entity_id
_entity_poly.type
_entity_poly.pdbx_seq_one_letter_code
_entity_poly.pdbx_strand_id
1 'polypeptide(L)'
;DRTRDEIPQSGSGKTIMTVEPKFVPADGVVIELKDAVSLKVRMVDCVGYIVDGALGHEENGKQRLVSTPWSKDAMTFEEAAEIGTKKVIRDHSTIGVVVITDGSVTGIERGNYIEAEERVIDELKSIQKPFVVVLNSMTPKEEKTELLRKELEEKYEVPILPVNVEEMNESDIENILETVLYDFPVNEIRINISKWVEGLEKNHWIKQSII
;
A
#
# COMPACT_ATOMS: atom_id res chain seq x y z
N ASP A 1 6.67 -10.02 -16.31
CA ASP A 1 6.62 -11.49 -16.45
C ASP A 1 7.35 -12.18 -15.29
N ARG A 2 8.65 -11.90 -15.04
CA ARG A 2 9.39 -12.54 -13.95
C ARG A 2 8.79 -12.28 -12.56
N THR A 3 8.35 -11.06 -12.30
CA THR A 3 7.70 -10.69 -11.04
C THR A 3 6.40 -11.47 -10.82
N ARG A 4 5.62 -11.64 -11.88
CA ARG A 4 4.36 -12.40 -11.84
C ARG A 4 4.58 -13.87 -11.49
N ASP A 5 5.65 -14.48 -12.00
CA ASP A 5 6.00 -15.87 -11.72
C ASP A 5 6.57 -16.06 -10.30
N GLU A 6 7.10 -15.00 -9.72
CA GLU A 6 7.71 -15.03 -8.39
C GLU A 6 6.74 -14.73 -7.25
N ILE A 7 5.61 -14.03 -7.52
CA ILE A 7 4.58 -13.78 -6.52
C ILE A 7 3.78 -15.06 -6.27
N PRO A 8 3.61 -15.50 -5.01
CA PRO A 8 2.80 -16.66 -4.70
C PRO A 8 1.36 -16.45 -5.16
N GLN A 9 0.83 -17.36 -5.98
CA GLN A 9 -0.57 -17.32 -6.38
C GLN A 9 -1.44 -17.77 -5.22
N SER A 10 -1.98 -16.83 -4.49
CA SER A 10 -2.69 -17.04 -3.23
C SER A 10 -4.06 -17.71 -3.36
N GLY A 11 -4.59 -17.88 -4.57
CA GLY A 11 -5.94 -18.36 -4.78
C GLY A 11 -6.11 -19.84 -5.17
N SER A 12 -5.06 -20.54 -5.62
CA SER A 12 -5.21 -21.86 -6.27
C SER A 12 -4.73 -23.06 -5.46
N GLY A 13 -4.09 -22.87 -4.32
CA GLY A 13 -3.52 -23.97 -3.50
C GLY A 13 -4.22 -24.18 -2.17
N LYS A 14 -3.91 -25.30 -1.51
CA LYS A 14 -4.38 -25.60 -0.14
C LYS A 14 -3.55 -24.90 0.95
N THR A 15 -2.49 -24.20 0.56
CA THR A 15 -1.61 -23.43 1.44
C THR A 15 -1.61 -21.99 0.96
N ILE A 16 -2.04 -21.06 1.80
CA ILE A 16 -2.17 -19.65 1.44
C ILE A 16 -0.85 -18.90 1.54
N MET A 17 0.05 -19.31 2.43
CA MET A 17 1.24 -18.54 2.71
C MET A 17 2.48 -19.42 2.83
N THR A 18 3.57 -18.92 2.27
CA THR A 18 4.91 -19.42 2.56
C THR A 18 5.30 -19.06 3.99
N VAL A 19 6.24 -19.80 4.56
CA VAL A 19 6.77 -19.57 5.92
C VAL A 19 7.36 -18.16 6.07
N GLU A 20 7.85 -17.59 4.97
CA GLU A 20 8.42 -16.25 4.91
C GLU A 20 7.76 -15.43 3.80
N PRO A 21 7.49 -14.12 4.03
CA PRO A 21 7.00 -13.25 2.98
C PRO A 21 8.05 -13.11 1.88
N LYS A 22 7.61 -13.28 0.64
CA LYS A 22 8.48 -13.19 -0.52
C LYS A 22 8.53 -11.75 -1.02
N PHE A 23 9.72 -11.16 -0.95
CA PHE A 23 9.97 -9.83 -1.51
C PHE A 23 10.38 -9.94 -2.97
N VAL A 24 9.75 -9.14 -3.82
CA VAL A 24 9.98 -9.16 -5.27
C VAL A 24 10.31 -7.73 -5.77
N PRO A 25 11.40 -7.58 -6.50
CA PRO A 25 12.51 -8.52 -6.64
C PRO A 25 13.33 -8.62 -5.35
N ALA A 26 13.99 -9.76 -5.11
CA ALA A 26 14.71 -10.02 -3.86
C ALA A 26 15.75 -8.95 -3.52
N ASP A 27 16.50 -8.48 -4.52
CA ASP A 27 17.53 -7.44 -4.36
C ASP A 27 16.96 -6.01 -4.33
N GLY A 28 15.68 -5.84 -4.65
CA GLY A 28 15.04 -4.55 -4.83
C GLY A 28 15.41 -3.85 -6.14
N VAL A 29 14.60 -2.89 -6.54
CA VAL A 29 14.83 -1.99 -7.69
C VAL A 29 15.09 -0.60 -7.16
N VAL A 30 16.12 0.07 -7.71
CA VAL A 30 16.35 1.48 -7.43
C VAL A 30 15.49 2.29 -8.38
N ILE A 31 14.64 3.14 -7.82
CA ILE A 31 13.80 4.09 -8.54
C ILE A 31 14.33 5.48 -8.24
N GLU A 32 14.60 6.24 -9.26
CA GLU A 32 14.99 7.64 -9.13
C GLU A 32 13.75 8.51 -9.26
N LEU A 33 13.45 9.26 -8.23
CA LEU A 33 12.36 10.24 -8.19
C LEU A 33 12.91 11.63 -8.52
N LYS A 34 12.02 12.61 -8.64
CA LYS A 34 12.40 14.02 -8.79
C LYS A 34 13.29 14.48 -7.63
N ASP A 35 14.02 15.59 -7.83
CA ASP A 35 14.91 16.19 -6.83
C ASP A 35 16.06 15.30 -6.35
N ALA A 36 16.54 14.39 -7.21
CA ALA A 36 17.65 13.47 -6.94
C ALA A 36 17.40 12.53 -5.74
N VAL A 37 16.14 12.23 -5.42
CA VAL A 37 15.77 11.23 -4.43
C VAL A 37 15.78 9.85 -5.08
N SER A 38 16.52 8.91 -4.51
CA SER A 38 16.50 7.52 -4.95
C SER A 38 15.96 6.61 -3.86
N LEU A 39 15.10 5.68 -4.27
CA LEU A 39 14.49 4.68 -3.38
C LEU A 39 14.86 3.29 -3.83
N LYS A 40 15.19 2.43 -2.88
CA LYS A 40 15.30 0.99 -3.14
C LYS A 40 14.00 0.30 -2.74
N VAL A 41 13.23 -0.11 -3.73
CA VAL A 41 11.88 -0.67 -3.54
C VAL A 41 11.90 -2.19 -3.69
N ARG A 42 11.20 -2.86 -2.80
CA ARG A 42 10.82 -4.27 -2.89
C ARG A 42 9.34 -4.38 -2.58
N MET A 43 8.62 -5.16 -3.36
CA MET A 43 7.20 -5.40 -3.13
C MET A 43 7.00 -6.69 -2.34
N VAL A 44 5.99 -6.70 -1.51
CA VAL A 44 5.45 -7.90 -0.88
C VAL A 44 3.94 -7.87 -1.05
N ASP A 45 3.40 -8.96 -1.58
CA ASP A 45 1.96 -9.12 -1.76
C ASP A 45 1.35 -9.89 -0.59
N CYS A 46 0.07 -9.64 -0.34
CA CYS A 46 -0.73 -10.37 0.63
C CYS A 46 -2.13 -10.62 0.05
N VAL A 47 -2.86 -11.55 0.65
CA VAL A 47 -4.20 -11.93 0.16
C VAL A 47 -5.19 -10.78 0.27
N GLY A 48 -5.01 -9.90 1.24
CA GLY A 48 -5.99 -8.87 1.57
C GLY A 48 -7.14 -9.41 2.42
N TYR A 49 -8.14 -8.56 2.68
CA TYR A 49 -9.40 -8.96 3.32
C TYR A 49 -10.37 -9.47 2.27
N ILE A 50 -11.19 -10.45 2.66
CA ILE A 50 -12.17 -11.04 1.74
C ILE A 50 -13.26 -10.01 1.45
N VAL A 51 -13.59 -9.91 0.17
CA VAL A 51 -14.66 -9.05 -0.36
C VAL A 51 -15.90 -9.89 -0.57
N ASP A 52 -17.07 -9.36 -0.22
CA ASP A 52 -18.33 -10.07 -0.45
C ASP A 52 -18.55 -10.36 -1.95
N GLY A 53 -18.94 -11.59 -2.25
CA GLY A 53 -19.03 -12.07 -3.63
C GLY A 53 -17.71 -12.51 -4.26
N ALA A 54 -16.56 -12.45 -3.55
CA ALA A 54 -15.31 -13.00 -4.05
C ALA A 54 -15.36 -14.53 -4.14
N LEU A 55 -14.77 -15.08 -5.20
CA LEU A 55 -14.73 -16.52 -5.44
C LEU A 55 -13.47 -17.16 -4.81
N GLY A 56 -13.56 -18.44 -4.46
CA GLY A 56 -12.41 -19.25 -4.03
C GLY A 56 -12.22 -19.39 -2.52
N HIS A 57 -13.03 -18.75 -1.70
CA HIS A 57 -13.08 -18.93 -0.25
C HIS A 57 -13.94 -20.14 0.18
N GLU A 58 -14.76 -20.66 -0.73
CA GLU A 58 -15.58 -21.86 -0.55
C GLU A 58 -15.16 -22.98 -1.50
N GLU A 59 -15.30 -24.22 -1.04
CA GLU A 59 -15.14 -25.44 -1.83
C GLU A 59 -16.32 -26.37 -1.57
N ASN A 60 -17.09 -26.72 -2.62
CA ASN A 60 -18.28 -27.56 -2.52
C ASN A 60 -19.35 -27.04 -1.53
N GLY A 61 -19.55 -25.74 -1.46
CA GLY A 61 -20.52 -25.09 -0.55
C GLY A 61 -20.13 -25.14 0.93
N LYS A 62 -18.85 -25.37 1.23
CA LYS A 62 -18.28 -25.30 2.57
C LYS A 62 -17.08 -24.35 2.58
N GLN A 63 -16.85 -23.70 3.70
CA GLN A 63 -15.66 -22.88 3.88
C GLN A 63 -14.41 -23.70 3.61
N ARG A 64 -13.54 -23.17 2.76
CA ARG A 64 -12.27 -23.79 2.40
C ARG A 64 -11.32 -23.75 3.58
N LEU A 65 -10.80 -24.91 3.98
CA LEU A 65 -9.78 -25.02 5.02
C LEU A 65 -8.38 -25.03 4.40
N VAL A 66 -7.47 -24.30 5.05
CA VAL A 66 -6.08 -24.15 4.62
C VAL A 66 -5.13 -24.33 5.80
N SER A 67 -3.94 -24.82 5.49
CA SER A 67 -2.85 -24.90 6.46
C SER A 67 -2.01 -23.63 6.39
N THR A 68 -1.59 -23.11 7.55
CA THR A 68 -0.71 -21.94 7.66
C THR A 68 0.46 -22.23 8.58
N PRO A 69 1.60 -21.54 8.43
CA PRO A 69 2.73 -21.72 9.33
C PRO A 69 2.47 -21.22 10.77
N TRP A 70 1.38 -20.51 11.00
CA TRP A 70 1.06 -19.88 12.29
C TRP A 70 0.10 -20.71 13.16
N SER A 71 -0.50 -21.75 12.59
CA SER A 71 -1.41 -22.64 13.32
C SER A 71 -1.07 -24.10 13.04
N LYS A 72 -1.17 -24.93 14.09
CA LYS A 72 -1.04 -26.39 13.95
C LYS A 72 -2.28 -27.01 13.34
N ASP A 73 -3.43 -26.38 13.53
CA ASP A 73 -4.72 -26.82 13.01
C ASP A 73 -5.05 -26.06 11.73
N ALA A 74 -5.77 -26.71 10.81
CA ALA A 74 -6.31 -26.06 9.63
C ALA A 74 -7.34 -25.01 10.06
N MET A 75 -7.30 -23.85 9.41
CA MET A 75 -8.23 -22.75 9.63
C MET A 75 -8.95 -22.39 8.31
N THR A 76 -9.98 -21.57 8.38
CA THR A 76 -10.67 -21.12 7.18
C THR A 76 -9.75 -20.24 6.31
N PHE A 77 -10.03 -20.23 5.01
CA PHE A 77 -9.29 -19.36 4.08
C PHE A 77 -9.36 -17.90 4.52
N GLU A 78 -10.51 -17.45 4.97
CA GLU A 78 -10.75 -16.09 5.45
C GLU A 78 -9.89 -15.74 6.68
N GLU A 79 -9.90 -16.58 7.71
CA GLU A 79 -9.06 -16.38 8.90
C GLU A 79 -7.58 -16.35 8.54
N ALA A 80 -7.13 -17.25 7.66
CA ALA A 80 -5.74 -17.28 7.22
C ALA A 80 -5.35 -16.07 6.40
N ALA A 81 -6.23 -15.59 5.52
CA ALA A 81 -6.03 -14.37 4.73
C ALA A 81 -5.90 -13.14 5.64
N GLU A 82 -6.78 -13.04 6.65
CA GLU A 82 -6.75 -11.96 7.62
C GLU A 82 -5.44 -11.95 8.44
N ILE A 83 -5.05 -13.08 9.03
CA ILE A 83 -3.82 -13.19 9.81
C ILE A 83 -2.61 -12.84 8.95
N GLY A 84 -2.57 -13.37 7.73
CA GLY A 84 -1.48 -13.12 6.80
C GLY A 84 -1.36 -11.68 6.39
N THR A 85 -2.48 -11.04 6.06
CA THR A 85 -2.53 -9.62 5.71
C THR A 85 -2.03 -8.76 6.86
N LYS A 86 -2.51 -9.01 8.08
CA LYS A 86 -2.05 -8.29 9.28
C LYS A 86 -0.54 -8.45 9.51
N LYS A 87 0.00 -9.65 9.33
CA LYS A 87 1.44 -9.89 9.46
C LYS A 87 2.26 -9.14 8.42
N VAL A 88 1.84 -9.16 7.15
CA VAL A 88 2.52 -8.39 6.09
C VAL A 88 2.48 -6.90 6.41
N ILE A 89 1.32 -6.38 6.77
CA ILE A 89 1.14 -4.98 7.11
C ILE A 89 2.03 -4.58 8.29
N ARG A 90 2.04 -5.34 9.38
CA ARG A 90 2.73 -4.95 10.62
C ARG A 90 4.23 -5.22 10.57
N ASP A 91 4.61 -6.40 10.16
CA ASP A 91 5.96 -6.95 10.41
C ASP A 91 6.87 -6.84 9.18
N HIS A 92 6.31 -6.79 7.98
CA HIS A 92 7.08 -7.00 6.74
C HIS A 92 7.07 -5.82 5.77
N SER A 93 6.17 -4.86 5.92
CA SER A 93 6.12 -3.67 5.05
C SER A 93 6.59 -2.41 5.77
N THR A 94 7.24 -1.52 5.05
CA THR A 94 7.60 -0.17 5.52
C THR A 94 6.49 0.82 5.20
N ILE A 95 5.89 0.67 4.02
CA ILE A 95 4.79 1.47 3.51
C ILE A 95 3.67 0.55 3.02
N GLY A 96 2.45 1.05 3.00
CA GLY A 96 1.29 0.38 2.41
C GLY A 96 0.88 1.01 1.09
N VAL A 97 0.50 0.18 0.12
CA VAL A 97 -0.27 0.60 -1.05
C VAL A 97 -1.59 -0.13 -1.00
N VAL A 98 -2.65 0.58 -0.65
CA VAL A 98 -4.01 0.02 -0.58
C VAL A 98 -4.66 0.19 -1.94
N VAL A 99 -5.04 -0.91 -2.58
CA VAL A 99 -5.74 -0.87 -3.86
C VAL A 99 -7.21 -1.10 -3.61
N ILE A 100 -8.02 -0.09 -3.93
CA ILE A 100 -9.48 -0.14 -3.93
C ILE A 100 -10.02 -0.01 -5.35
N THR A 101 -11.31 -0.16 -5.57
CA THR A 101 -11.90 -0.05 -6.90
C THR A 101 -13.22 0.71 -6.88
N ASP A 102 -13.57 1.34 -8.00
CA ASP A 102 -14.90 1.91 -8.26
C ASP A 102 -15.94 0.86 -8.70
N GLY A 103 -15.55 -0.42 -8.78
CA GLY A 103 -16.38 -1.53 -9.24
C GLY A 103 -16.33 -1.76 -10.76
N SER A 104 -15.65 -0.91 -11.53
CA SER A 104 -15.58 -1.04 -13.01
C SER A 104 -14.62 -2.12 -13.48
N VAL A 105 -13.65 -2.51 -12.66
CA VAL A 105 -12.53 -3.39 -13.03
C VAL A 105 -12.87 -4.88 -12.85
N THR A 106 -13.78 -5.19 -11.93
CA THR A 106 -14.20 -6.55 -11.60
C THR A 106 -15.69 -6.71 -11.85
N GLY A 107 -16.20 -7.91 -11.84
CA GLY A 107 -17.63 -8.18 -11.90
C GLY A 107 -18.35 -8.01 -10.53
N ILE A 108 -17.69 -7.47 -9.53
CA ILE A 108 -18.21 -7.25 -8.18
C ILE A 108 -18.58 -5.78 -8.02
N GLU A 109 -19.75 -5.52 -7.49
CA GLU A 109 -20.24 -4.16 -7.26
C GLU A 109 -19.41 -3.42 -6.20
N ARG A 110 -19.24 -2.10 -6.35
CA ARG A 110 -18.48 -1.23 -5.45
C ARG A 110 -18.87 -1.42 -3.97
N GLY A 111 -20.17 -1.57 -3.69
CA GLY A 111 -20.69 -1.74 -2.33
C GLY A 111 -20.08 -2.90 -1.56
N ASN A 112 -19.72 -3.98 -2.24
CA ASN A 112 -19.18 -5.19 -1.64
C ASN A 112 -17.71 -5.05 -1.17
N TYR A 113 -17.02 -4.00 -1.62
CA TYR A 113 -15.63 -3.71 -1.22
C TYR A 113 -15.53 -2.85 0.04
N ILE A 114 -16.59 -2.13 0.41
CA ILE A 114 -16.52 -1.06 1.43
C ILE A 114 -16.03 -1.59 2.78
N GLU A 115 -16.55 -2.71 3.25
CA GLU A 115 -16.16 -3.28 4.54
C GLU A 115 -14.67 -3.67 4.57
N ALA A 116 -14.19 -4.35 3.54
CA ALA A 116 -12.78 -4.75 3.41
C ALA A 116 -11.86 -3.52 3.29
N GLU A 117 -12.31 -2.50 2.56
CA GLU A 117 -11.60 -1.24 2.38
C GLU A 117 -11.46 -0.47 3.69
N GLU A 118 -12.55 -0.26 4.41
CA GLU A 118 -12.53 0.41 5.71
C GLU A 118 -11.60 -0.30 6.68
N ARG A 119 -11.68 -1.61 6.73
CA ARG A 119 -10.90 -2.44 7.62
C ARG A 119 -9.39 -2.33 7.39
N VAL A 120 -8.92 -2.34 6.15
CA VAL A 120 -7.49 -2.21 5.84
C VAL A 120 -6.98 -0.81 6.13
N ILE A 121 -7.79 0.22 5.83
CA ILE A 121 -7.42 1.62 6.09
C ILE A 121 -7.32 1.88 7.59
N ASP A 122 -8.30 1.42 8.37
CA ASP A 122 -8.30 1.55 9.83
C ASP A 122 -7.12 0.81 10.47
N GLU A 123 -6.77 -0.38 9.98
CA GLU A 123 -5.60 -1.12 10.44
C GLU A 123 -4.31 -0.32 10.22
N LEU A 124 -4.08 0.21 9.01
CA LEU A 124 -2.90 1.01 8.68
C LEU A 124 -2.82 2.29 9.53
N LYS A 125 -3.94 2.98 9.71
CA LYS A 125 -4.02 4.16 10.58
C LYS A 125 -3.73 3.81 12.04
N SER A 126 -4.27 2.71 12.55
CA SER A 126 -4.08 2.28 13.93
C SER A 126 -2.62 2.03 14.32
N ILE A 127 -1.80 1.59 13.35
CA ILE A 127 -0.38 1.33 13.53
C ILE A 127 0.50 2.48 13.05
N GLN A 128 -0.11 3.59 12.62
CA GLN A 128 0.59 4.78 12.10
C GLN A 128 1.58 4.46 10.97
N LYS A 129 1.23 3.53 10.10
CA LYS A 129 2.04 3.17 8.95
C LYS A 129 1.75 4.11 7.80
N PRO A 130 2.76 4.72 7.16
CA PRO A 130 2.56 5.51 5.95
C PRO A 130 1.94 4.67 4.85
N PHE A 131 0.90 5.17 4.19
CA PHE A 131 0.27 4.47 3.09
C PHE A 131 -0.40 5.43 2.11
N VAL A 132 -0.61 4.94 0.90
CA VAL A 132 -1.37 5.62 -0.14
C VAL A 132 -2.51 4.73 -0.59
N VAL A 133 -3.61 5.33 -1.00
CA VAL A 133 -4.76 4.62 -1.56
C VAL A 133 -4.80 4.82 -3.07
N VAL A 134 -4.83 3.73 -3.81
CA VAL A 134 -4.97 3.68 -5.26
C VAL A 134 -6.39 3.26 -5.59
N LEU A 135 -7.14 4.15 -6.24
CA LEU A 135 -8.49 3.86 -6.74
C LEU A 135 -8.37 3.29 -8.16
N ASN A 136 -8.45 1.96 -8.28
CA ASN A 136 -8.40 1.29 -9.57
C ASN A 136 -9.73 1.43 -10.32
N SER A 137 -9.69 2.08 -11.47
CA SER A 137 -10.83 2.35 -12.32
C SER A 137 -10.47 2.15 -13.79
N MET A 138 -11.41 1.64 -14.58
CA MET A 138 -11.27 1.60 -16.05
C MET A 138 -11.24 3.01 -16.67
N THR A 139 -11.83 3.99 -15.98
CA THR A 139 -11.95 5.37 -16.45
C THR A 139 -11.52 6.38 -15.38
N PRO A 140 -10.22 6.39 -14.98
CA PRO A 140 -9.73 7.17 -13.84
C PRO A 140 -9.89 8.69 -13.99
N LYS A 141 -10.07 9.18 -15.23
CA LYS A 141 -10.21 10.62 -15.53
C LYS A 141 -11.65 11.10 -15.72
N GLU A 142 -12.61 10.20 -15.60
CA GLU A 142 -14.02 10.57 -15.71
C GLU A 142 -14.53 11.30 -14.45
N GLU A 143 -15.51 12.17 -14.63
CA GLU A 143 -16.12 12.96 -13.57
C GLU A 143 -16.66 12.09 -12.43
N LYS A 144 -17.25 10.96 -12.76
CA LYS A 144 -17.76 9.98 -11.77
C LYS A 144 -16.65 9.46 -10.85
N THR A 145 -15.51 9.09 -11.42
CA THR A 145 -14.37 8.59 -10.65
C THR A 145 -13.74 9.69 -9.81
N GLU A 146 -13.70 10.91 -10.35
CA GLU A 146 -13.19 12.07 -9.62
C GLU A 146 -14.11 12.49 -8.46
N LEU A 147 -15.42 12.36 -8.60
CA LEU A 147 -16.38 12.58 -7.51
C LEU A 147 -16.18 11.53 -6.40
N LEU A 148 -16.11 10.25 -6.78
CA LEU A 148 -15.84 9.17 -5.83
C LEU A 148 -14.49 9.38 -5.11
N ARG A 149 -13.44 9.78 -5.82
CA ARG A 149 -12.13 10.10 -5.22
C ARG A 149 -12.27 11.14 -4.10
N LYS A 150 -12.99 12.24 -4.37
CA LYS A 150 -13.20 13.31 -3.38
C LYS A 150 -14.00 12.84 -2.16
N GLU A 151 -15.04 12.06 -2.37
CA GLU A 151 -15.83 11.48 -1.28
C GLU A 151 -14.96 10.57 -0.39
N LEU A 152 -14.10 9.76 -1.01
CA LEU A 152 -13.22 8.85 -0.28
C LEU A 152 -12.08 9.59 0.43
N GLU A 153 -11.52 10.64 -0.18
CA GLU A 153 -10.53 11.51 0.49
C GLU A 153 -11.10 12.21 1.72
N GLU A 154 -12.33 12.73 1.61
CA GLU A 154 -13.02 13.33 2.76
C GLU A 154 -13.32 12.29 3.85
N LYS A 155 -13.74 11.09 3.45
CA LYS A 155 -14.07 10.00 4.38
C LYS A 155 -12.86 9.47 5.12
N TYR A 156 -11.78 9.23 4.38
CA TYR A 156 -10.59 8.55 4.92
C TYR A 156 -9.47 9.51 5.34
N GLU A 157 -9.56 10.79 4.99
CA GLU A 157 -8.53 11.80 5.30
C GLU A 157 -7.13 11.38 4.82
N VAL A 158 -7.05 10.71 3.67
CA VAL A 158 -5.81 10.26 3.04
C VAL A 158 -5.83 10.54 1.54
N PRO A 159 -4.68 10.77 0.90
CA PRO A 159 -4.62 10.94 -0.55
C PRO A 159 -5.12 9.69 -1.29
N ILE A 160 -5.95 9.91 -2.32
CA ILE A 160 -6.46 8.84 -3.18
C ILE A 160 -6.08 9.11 -4.62
N LEU A 161 -5.39 8.17 -5.23
CA LEU A 161 -4.88 8.27 -6.59
C LEU A 161 -5.71 7.40 -7.55
N PRO A 162 -6.56 7.97 -8.39
CA PRO A 162 -7.29 7.22 -9.40
C PRO A 162 -6.34 6.83 -10.55
N VAL A 163 -6.24 5.54 -10.83
CA VAL A 163 -5.45 4.98 -11.91
C VAL A 163 -6.16 3.81 -12.57
N ASN A 164 -5.84 3.53 -13.83
CA ASN A 164 -6.11 2.24 -14.43
C ASN A 164 -4.87 1.36 -14.25
N VAL A 165 -4.93 0.39 -13.33
CA VAL A 165 -3.76 -0.43 -12.96
C VAL A 165 -3.28 -1.28 -14.14
N GLU A 166 -4.16 -1.67 -15.06
CA GLU A 166 -3.79 -2.45 -16.26
C GLU A 166 -2.98 -1.60 -17.26
N GLU A 167 -3.26 -0.30 -17.34
CA GLU A 167 -2.61 0.66 -18.24
C GLU A 167 -1.56 1.54 -17.52
N MET A 168 -1.25 1.25 -16.27
CA MET A 168 -0.36 2.04 -15.44
C MET A 168 1.04 2.13 -16.05
N ASN A 169 1.57 3.33 -16.11
CA ASN A 169 2.89 3.64 -16.65
C ASN A 169 3.88 4.08 -15.55
N GLU A 170 5.12 4.36 -15.93
CA GLU A 170 6.19 4.76 -15.01
C GLU A 170 5.84 6.02 -14.21
N SER A 171 5.23 7.02 -14.86
CA SER A 171 4.82 8.26 -14.18
C SER A 171 3.74 8.04 -13.12
N ASP A 172 2.84 7.08 -13.34
CA ASP A 172 1.82 6.72 -12.34
C ASP A 172 2.47 6.07 -11.11
N ILE A 173 3.47 5.21 -11.34
CA ILE A 173 4.24 4.57 -10.26
C ILE A 173 5.04 5.61 -9.47
N GLU A 174 5.73 6.53 -10.16
CA GLU A 174 6.46 7.63 -9.52
C GLU A 174 5.53 8.47 -8.64
N ASN A 175 4.35 8.84 -9.16
CA ASN A 175 3.36 9.62 -8.42
C ASN A 175 2.87 8.90 -7.16
N ILE A 176 2.62 7.58 -7.24
CA ILE A 176 2.24 6.77 -6.08
C ILE A 176 3.35 6.79 -5.02
N LEU A 177 4.61 6.60 -5.42
CA LEU A 177 5.76 6.60 -4.51
C LEU A 177 6.04 7.99 -3.94
N GLU A 178 5.99 9.04 -4.75
CA GLU A 178 6.12 10.43 -4.29
C GLU A 178 5.04 10.74 -3.24
N THR A 179 3.78 10.38 -3.51
CA THR A 179 2.66 10.65 -2.59
C THR A 179 2.88 10.02 -1.22
N VAL A 180 3.28 8.75 -1.18
CA VAL A 180 3.49 8.05 0.10
C VAL A 180 4.71 8.56 0.85
N LEU A 181 5.72 9.11 0.15
CA LEU A 181 6.90 9.68 0.80
C LEU A 181 6.60 10.93 1.63
N TYR A 182 5.59 11.72 1.24
CA TYR A 182 5.19 12.89 2.02
C TYR A 182 4.55 12.54 3.37
N ASP A 183 4.08 11.31 3.54
CA ASP A 183 3.52 10.82 4.82
C ASP A 183 4.61 10.35 5.81
N PHE A 184 5.87 10.28 5.38
CA PHE A 184 6.94 9.89 6.29
C PHE A 184 7.23 11.02 7.30
N PRO A 185 7.32 10.70 8.59
CA PRO A 185 7.71 11.69 9.58
C PRO A 185 9.15 12.14 9.32
N VAL A 186 9.38 13.45 9.35
CA VAL A 186 10.74 14.01 9.29
C VAL A 186 11.45 13.70 10.60
N ASN A 187 12.37 12.75 10.58
CA ASN A 187 13.13 12.36 11.76
C ASN A 187 14.36 13.24 12.01
N GLU A 188 14.94 13.84 10.98
CA GLU A 188 16.14 14.64 11.09
C GLU A 188 16.13 15.76 10.03
N ILE A 189 16.41 16.96 10.45
CA ILE A 189 16.68 18.11 9.57
C ILE A 189 18.13 18.51 9.78
N ARG A 190 18.95 18.36 8.73
CA ARG A 190 20.35 18.81 8.75
C ARG A 190 20.47 20.16 8.06
N ILE A 191 20.78 21.18 8.84
CA ILE A 191 21.03 22.51 8.32
C ILE A 191 22.55 22.72 8.20
N ASN A 192 23.04 22.76 6.98
CA ASN A 192 24.45 23.08 6.71
C ASN A 192 24.63 24.59 6.61
N ILE A 193 25.23 25.16 7.64
CA ILE A 193 25.52 26.60 7.70
C ILE A 193 26.95 26.81 7.22
N SER A 194 27.15 27.75 6.29
CA SER A 194 28.48 28.12 5.83
C SER A 194 29.31 28.74 6.97
N LYS A 195 30.59 28.39 7.07
CA LYS A 195 31.49 28.84 8.15
C LYS A 195 31.50 30.34 8.39
N TRP A 196 31.33 31.16 7.34
CA TRP A 196 31.25 32.63 7.50
C TRP A 196 30.01 33.08 8.29
N VAL A 197 28.89 32.32 8.23
CA VAL A 197 27.70 32.62 9.04
C VAL A 197 27.94 32.30 10.50
N GLU A 198 28.75 31.29 10.82
CA GLU A 198 29.13 30.98 12.19
C GLU A 198 29.93 32.14 12.82
N GLY A 199 30.72 32.85 12.02
CA GLY A 199 31.52 34.00 12.43
C GLY A 199 30.71 35.28 12.65
N LEU A 200 29.45 35.37 12.29
CA LEU A 200 28.60 36.52 12.50
C LEU A 200 28.25 36.69 14.00
N GLU A 201 28.02 37.93 14.40
CA GLU A 201 27.57 38.26 15.76
C GLU A 201 26.22 37.58 16.08
N LYS A 202 26.00 37.22 17.36
CA LYS A 202 24.78 36.53 17.79
C LYS A 202 23.48 37.25 17.41
N ASN A 203 23.52 38.58 17.34
CA ASN A 203 22.36 39.40 17.00
C ASN A 203 22.20 39.69 15.51
N HIS A 204 23.06 39.11 14.66
CA HIS A 204 22.94 39.32 13.23
C HIS A 204 21.65 38.63 12.70
N TRP A 205 20.90 39.34 11.87
CA TRP A 205 19.59 38.92 11.40
C TRP A 205 19.58 37.51 10.74
N ILE A 206 20.64 37.17 9.98
CA ILE A 206 20.80 35.85 9.39
C ILE A 206 20.88 34.75 10.47
N LYS A 207 21.61 34.99 11.56
CA LYS A 207 21.69 34.03 12.67
C LYS A 207 20.36 33.88 13.38
N GLN A 208 19.61 34.95 13.57
CA GLN A 208 18.30 34.91 14.20
C GLN A 208 17.22 34.29 13.35
N SER A 209 17.35 34.23 12.01
CA SER A 209 16.41 33.59 11.12
C SER A 209 16.62 32.07 11.01
N ILE A 210 17.72 31.52 11.56
CA ILE A 210 18.06 30.09 11.51
C ILE A 210 17.82 29.41 12.86
N ILE A 211 17.77 30.14 13.94
CA ILE A 211 17.50 29.68 15.31
C ILE A 211 16.03 29.93 15.66
#